data_914eb56952dd689203799c2a12f0dbfa
#
_entry.id   914eb56952dd689203799c2a12f0dbfa
#
_cell.length_a   1.000
_cell.length_b   1.000
_cell.length_c   1.000
_cell.angle_alpha   90.00
_cell.angle_beta   90.00
_cell.angle_gamma   90.00
#
_symmetry.space_group_name_H-M   'P 1'
#
loop_
_entity.id
_entity.type
_entity.pdbx_description
1 polymer ?
#
loop_
_entity_poly.entity_id
_entity_poly.type
_entity_poly.pdbx_seq_one_letter_code
_entity_poly.pdbx_strand_id
1 'polypeptide(L)'
;VTGVIPIAVGTAMDIKRRALSGKVYCFMGDMTSETAIAHVSIKYARNHKLPIHFVIEDNGKSVCTDTRATWGTEELTYEGINDEYITYYRYDASKWPHAGAGKRVQF
;
A
#
# COMPACT_ATOMS: atom_id res chain seq x y z
N VAL A 1 5.17 9.33 1.76
CA VAL A 1 4.72 7.95 1.84
C VAL A 1 3.66 7.66 0.80
N THR A 2 2.58 8.41 0.75
CA THR A 2 1.52 8.19 -0.24
C THR A 2 1.89 8.59 -1.67
N GLY A 3 2.91 9.43 -1.84
CA GLY A 3 3.33 9.96 -3.14
C GLY A 3 3.79 8.90 -4.15
N VAL A 4 4.27 7.76 -3.68
CA VAL A 4 4.70 6.66 -4.56
C VAL A 4 3.53 6.05 -5.33
N ILE A 5 2.32 6.09 -4.78
CA ILE A 5 1.15 5.42 -5.36
C ILE A 5 0.74 6.05 -6.71
N PRO A 6 0.50 7.37 -6.81
CA PRO A 6 0.18 7.98 -8.10
C PRO A 6 1.33 7.89 -9.10
N ILE A 7 2.57 7.90 -8.64
CA ILE A 7 3.73 7.68 -9.53
C ILE A 7 3.67 6.28 -10.13
N ALA A 8 3.40 5.27 -9.32
CA ALA A 8 3.25 3.89 -9.78
C ALA A 8 2.09 3.75 -10.78
N VAL A 9 0.96 4.40 -10.53
CA VAL A 9 -0.19 4.41 -11.45
C VAL A 9 0.18 5.07 -12.77
N GLY A 10 0.86 6.22 -12.74
CA GLY A 10 1.34 6.90 -13.95
C GLY A 10 2.30 6.04 -14.77
N THR A 11 3.19 5.33 -14.10
CA THR A 11 4.10 4.37 -14.77
C THR A 11 3.32 3.24 -15.45
N ALA A 12 2.32 2.69 -14.77
CA ALA A 12 1.46 1.65 -15.33
C ALA A 12 0.64 2.16 -16.53
N MET A 13 0.16 3.40 -16.46
CA MET A 13 -0.52 4.05 -17.59
C MET A 13 0.39 4.15 -18.81
N ASP A 14 1.63 4.52 -18.63
CA ASP A 14 2.60 4.61 -19.74
C ASP A 14 2.91 3.24 -20.34
N ILE A 15 3.12 2.22 -19.52
CA ILE A 15 3.32 0.85 -19.98
C ILE A 15 2.14 0.40 -20.85
N LYS A 16 0.92 0.63 -20.39
CA LYS A 16 -0.28 0.29 -21.15
C LYS A 16 -0.40 1.08 -22.46
N ARG A 17 -0.22 2.39 -22.38
CA ARG A 17 -0.33 3.27 -23.56
C ARG A 17 0.66 2.90 -24.65
N ARG A 18 1.87 2.54 -24.28
CA ARG A 18 2.93 2.16 -25.20
C ARG A 18 2.91 0.68 -25.57
N ALA A 19 1.93 -0.07 -25.08
CA ALA A 19 1.80 -1.51 -25.30
C ALA A 19 3.09 -2.30 -24.96
N LEU A 20 3.77 -1.87 -23.89
CA LEU A 20 4.97 -2.55 -23.41
C LEU A 20 4.59 -3.76 -22.56
N SER A 21 5.47 -4.77 -22.57
CA SER A 21 5.42 -5.83 -21.56
C SER A 21 5.97 -5.29 -20.24
N GLY A 22 5.42 -5.72 -19.15
CA GLY A 22 5.86 -5.32 -17.83
C GLY A 22 4.70 -5.02 -16.92
N LYS A 23 4.99 -5.04 -15.62
CA LYS A 23 4.00 -4.82 -14.57
C LYS A 23 4.64 -4.02 -13.44
N VAL A 24 3.89 -3.08 -12.91
CA VAL A 24 4.31 -2.30 -11.75
C VAL A 24 3.83 -2.99 -10.48
N TYR A 25 4.71 -3.12 -9.50
CA TYR A 25 4.35 -3.56 -8.16
C TYR A 25 4.50 -2.39 -7.21
N CYS A 26 3.41 -2.02 -6.54
CA CYS A 26 3.38 -0.90 -5.60
C CYS A 26 3.14 -1.43 -4.19
N PHE A 27 4.17 -1.36 -3.36
CA PHE A 27 4.12 -1.79 -1.97
C PHE A 27 3.70 -0.63 -1.06
N MET A 28 2.82 -0.91 -0.11
CA MET A 28 2.39 0.08 0.86
C MET A 28 2.04 -0.56 2.20
N GLY A 29 2.24 0.19 3.28
CA GLY A 29 1.81 -0.22 4.61
C GLY A 29 0.31 -0.03 4.82
N ASP A 30 -0.18 -0.62 5.88
CA ASP A 30 -1.58 -0.62 6.29
C ASP A 30 -2.15 0.80 6.51
N MET A 31 -1.42 1.70 7.16
CA MET A 31 -1.87 3.09 7.33
C MET A 31 -2.02 3.81 5.98
N THR A 32 -1.08 3.60 5.09
CA THR A 32 -1.08 4.22 3.75
C THR A 32 -2.25 3.71 2.90
N SER A 33 -2.60 2.42 3.02
CA SER A 33 -3.69 1.81 2.25
C SER A 33 -5.06 2.42 2.56
N GLU A 34 -5.23 3.03 3.74
CA GLU A 34 -6.47 3.68 4.15
C GLU A 34 -6.59 5.14 3.70
N THR A 35 -5.59 5.68 3.03
CA THR A 35 -5.63 7.07 2.54
C THR A 35 -6.50 7.21 1.29
N ALA A 36 -7.05 8.42 1.10
CA ALA A 36 -7.85 8.74 -0.08
C ALA A 36 -7.06 8.50 -1.38
N ILE A 37 -5.75 8.80 -1.39
CA ILE A 37 -4.89 8.57 -2.55
C ILE A 37 -4.79 7.09 -2.88
N ALA A 38 -4.67 6.21 -1.90
CA ALA A 38 -4.65 4.77 -2.13
C ALA A 38 -5.99 4.30 -2.73
N HIS A 39 -7.11 4.72 -2.16
CA HIS A 39 -8.44 4.33 -2.65
C HIS A 39 -8.69 4.76 -4.09
N VAL A 40 -8.42 6.01 -4.42
CA VAL A 40 -8.66 6.50 -5.78
C VAL A 40 -7.70 5.86 -6.78
N SER A 41 -6.47 5.63 -6.40
CA SER A 41 -5.46 5.00 -7.26
C SER A 41 -5.81 3.54 -7.58
N ILE A 42 -6.20 2.77 -6.57
CA ILE A 42 -6.62 1.38 -6.74
C ILE A 42 -7.87 1.31 -7.61
N LYS A 43 -8.86 2.16 -7.34
CA LYS A 43 -10.08 2.24 -8.14
C LYS A 43 -9.79 2.54 -9.60
N TYR A 44 -8.96 3.55 -9.85
CA TYR A 44 -8.59 3.94 -11.20
C TYR A 44 -7.86 2.81 -11.93
N ALA A 45 -6.89 2.21 -11.27
CA ALA A 45 -6.11 1.12 -11.83
C ALA A 45 -6.98 -0.09 -12.23
N ARG A 46 -7.93 -0.48 -11.37
CA ARG A 46 -8.90 -1.55 -11.67
C ARG A 46 -9.77 -1.21 -12.87
N ASN A 47 -10.39 -0.03 -12.84
CA ASN A 47 -11.34 0.37 -13.87
C ASN A 47 -10.69 0.50 -15.25
N HIS A 48 -9.45 0.96 -15.28
CA HIS A 48 -8.68 1.10 -16.52
C HIS A 48 -7.83 -0.13 -16.86
N LYS A 49 -7.92 -1.19 -16.08
CA LYS A 49 -7.15 -2.44 -16.29
C LYS A 49 -5.67 -2.17 -16.53
N LEU A 50 -5.08 -1.38 -15.62
CA LEU A 50 -3.66 -1.04 -15.70
C LEU A 50 -2.78 -2.23 -15.28
N PRO A 51 -1.58 -2.37 -15.85
CA PRO A 51 -0.62 -3.40 -15.47
C PRO A 51 0.08 -3.05 -14.16
N ILE A 52 -0.67 -3.05 -13.07
CA ILE A 52 -0.18 -2.74 -11.73
C ILE A 52 -0.77 -3.70 -10.70
N HIS A 53 0.03 -4.01 -9.70
CA HIS A 53 -0.38 -4.82 -8.57
C HIS A 53 0.03 -4.13 -7.27
N PHE A 54 -0.92 -3.95 -6.37
CA PHE A 54 -0.70 -3.32 -5.07
C PHE A 54 -0.48 -4.40 -4.02
N VAL A 55 0.57 -4.25 -3.23
CA VAL A 55 0.88 -5.14 -2.11
C VAL A 55 0.72 -4.37 -0.82
N ILE A 56 -0.21 -4.79 0.01
CA ILE A 56 -0.51 -4.16 1.30
C ILE A 56 0.09 -5.01 2.41
N GLU A 57 1.01 -4.41 3.13
CA GLU A 57 1.78 -5.02 4.21
C GLU A 57 1.25 -4.51 5.55
N ASP A 58 0.47 -5.32 6.25
CA ASP A 58 -0.19 -4.93 7.49
C ASP A 58 0.56 -5.48 8.72
N ASN A 59 1.25 -4.59 9.42
CA ASN A 59 1.82 -4.89 10.73
C ASN A 59 1.03 -4.24 11.89
N GLY A 60 -0.10 -3.61 11.58
CA GLY A 60 -0.96 -2.93 12.54
C GLY A 60 -0.47 -1.56 12.98
N LYS A 61 0.64 -1.06 12.41
CA LYS A 61 1.26 0.19 12.86
C LYS A 61 1.83 1.01 11.71
N SER A 62 1.79 2.33 11.91
CA SER A 62 2.60 3.28 11.15
C SER A 62 3.64 3.87 12.10
N VAL A 63 4.91 3.51 11.92
CA VAL A 63 5.99 3.77 12.87
C VAL A 63 5.63 3.14 14.23
N CYS A 64 5.15 3.90 15.18
CA CYS A 64 4.65 3.40 16.48
C CYS A 64 3.17 3.69 16.73
N THR A 65 2.47 4.25 15.75
CA THR A 65 1.05 4.62 15.83
C THR A 65 0.17 3.44 15.37
N ASP A 66 -0.80 3.06 16.18
CA ASP A 66 -1.74 1.98 15.86
C ASP A 66 -2.68 2.42 14.72
N THR A 67 -2.71 1.64 13.67
CA THR A 67 -3.47 1.96 12.46
C THR A 67 -4.97 1.87 12.71
N ARG A 68 -5.44 0.79 13.33
CA ARG A 68 -6.88 0.59 13.57
C ARG A 68 -7.44 1.59 14.55
N ALA A 69 -6.72 1.88 15.62
CA ALA A 69 -7.11 2.92 16.57
C ALA A 69 -7.19 4.30 15.93
N THR A 70 -6.24 4.62 15.05
CA THR A 70 -6.22 5.90 14.32
C THR A 70 -7.45 6.10 13.46
N TRP A 71 -7.84 5.07 12.73
CA TRP A 71 -9.01 5.10 11.84
C TRP A 71 -10.33 4.78 12.53
N GLY A 72 -10.29 4.35 13.79
CA GLY A 72 -11.49 3.99 14.57
C GLY A 72 -12.21 2.77 14.00
N THR A 73 -11.47 1.78 13.52
CA THR A 73 -12.00 0.56 12.92
C THR A 73 -11.25 -0.67 13.44
N GLU A 74 -11.94 -1.79 13.47
CA GLU A 74 -11.32 -3.09 13.78
C GLU A 74 -10.80 -3.77 12.50
N GLU A 75 -11.42 -3.52 11.36
CA GLU A 75 -11.07 -4.11 10.08
C GLU A 75 -10.72 -3.03 9.06
N LEU A 76 -9.63 -3.23 8.34
CA LEU A 76 -9.18 -2.29 7.31
C LEU A 76 -9.89 -2.56 5.97
N THR A 77 -9.96 -1.52 5.14
CA THR A 77 -10.71 -1.56 3.87
C THR A 77 -10.32 -2.71 2.96
N TYR A 78 -9.03 -3.02 2.88
CA TYR A 78 -8.50 -4.06 1.97
C TYR A 78 -8.10 -5.34 2.70
N GLU A 79 -8.45 -5.48 3.99
CA GLU A 79 -8.10 -6.64 4.79
C GLU A 79 -8.60 -7.93 4.16
N GLY A 80 -7.70 -8.88 3.97
CA GLY A 80 -8.02 -10.18 3.40
C GLY A 80 -8.26 -10.21 1.88
N ILE A 81 -8.16 -9.08 1.19
CA ILE A 81 -8.35 -9.05 -0.26
C ILE A 81 -7.09 -9.56 -0.97
N ASN A 82 -7.28 -10.62 -1.77
CA ASN A 82 -6.24 -11.15 -2.63
C ASN A 82 -6.86 -11.44 -4.00
N ASP A 83 -6.57 -10.61 -4.96
CA ASP A 83 -7.10 -10.70 -6.32
C ASP A 83 -6.06 -10.29 -7.37
N GLU A 84 -6.49 -10.00 -8.60
CA GLU A 84 -5.62 -9.59 -9.69
C GLU A 84 -4.85 -8.30 -9.40
N TYR A 85 -5.42 -7.37 -8.59
CA TYR A 85 -4.85 -6.05 -8.32
C TYR A 85 -4.28 -5.88 -6.94
N ILE A 86 -4.65 -6.71 -5.98
CA ILE A 86 -4.25 -6.57 -4.58
C ILE A 86 -3.76 -7.90 -4.02
N THR A 87 -2.63 -7.84 -3.34
CA THR A 87 -2.20 -8.84 -2.35
C THR A 87 -2.18 -8.16 -1.00
N TYR A 88 -2.91 -8.71 -0.06
CA TYR A 88 -2.87 -8.29 1.34
C TYR A 88 -2.28 -9.41 2.18
N TYR A 89 -1.38 -9.06 3.06
CA TYR A 89 -0.94 -9.98 4.11
C TYR A 89 -0.68 -9.25 5.41
N ARG A 90 -0.89 -9.97 6.50
CA ARG A 90 -0.65 -9.49 7.84
C ARG A 90 0.54 -10.21 8.46
N TYR A 91 1.33 -9.49 9.22
CA TYR A 91 2.44 -10.04 9.98
C TYR A 91 2.55 -9.34 11.33
N ASP A 92 3.16 -10.01 12.30
CA ASP A 92 3.35 -9.43 13.61
C ASP A 92 4.49 -8.40 13.59
N ALA A 93 4.21 -7.23 14.15
CA ALA A 93 5.23 -6.22 14.32
C ALA A 93 6.31 -6.76 15.28
N SER A 94 7.57 -6.62 14.89
CA SER A 94 8.68 -6.91 15.77
C SER A 94 8.75 -5.88 16.91
N LYS A 95 9.66 -6.09 17.86
CA LYS A 95 9.98 -5.08 18.90
C LYS A 95 10.25 -3.70 18.28
N TRP A 96 10.77 -3.68 17.08
CA TRP A 96 11.10 -2.47 16.31
C TRP A 96 10.32 -2.48 15.00
N PRO A 97 9.05 -2.04 14.98
CA PRO A 97 8.19 -2.14 13.78
C PRO A 97 8.64 -1.24 12.64
N HIS A 98 9.47 -0.25 12.93
CA HIS A 98 10.03 0.67 11.95
C HIS A 98 11.43 1.12 12.42
N ALA A 99 12.32 1.40 11.49
CA ALA A 99 13.62 1.98 11.82
C ALA A 99 13.44 3.30 12.61
N GLY A 100 14.03 3.37 13.81
CA GLY A 100 13.87 4.50 14.72
C GLY A 100 12.65 4.46 15.62
N ALA A 101 11.73 3.51 15.45
CA ALA A 101 10.58 3.36 16.33
C ALA A 101 11.03 2.94 17.75
N GLY A 102 10.69 3.74 18.76
CA GLY A 102 11.06 3.50 20.16
C GLY A 102 12.54 3.69 20.48
N LYS A 103 13.39 3.93 19.48
CA LYS A 103 14.81 4.24 19.64
C LYS A 103 15.31 5.01 18.44
N ARG A 104 16.01 6.10 18.68
CA ARG A 104 16.65 6.85 17.62
C ARG A 104 17.80 6.03 17.01
N VAL A 105 17.75 5.82 15.71
CA VAL A 105 18.81 5.17 14.94
C VAL A 105 19.50 6.23 14.08
N GLN A 106 20.81 6.25 14.13
CA GLN A 106 21.63 7.15 13.32
C GLN A 106 22.59 6.29 12.48
N PHE A 107 22.52 6.48 11.20
CA PHE A 107 23.38 5.78 10.24
C PHE A 107 24.60 6.63 9.87
#